data_b2568fc0e95a74e9b4d0a3c4aead893d
#
_entry.id   b2568fc0e95a74e9b4d0a3c4aead893d
#
_cell.length_a   1.000
_cell.length_b   1.000
_cell.length_c   1.000
_cell.angle_alpha   90.00
_cell.angle_beta   90.00
_cell.angle_gamma   90.00
#
_symmetry.space_group_name_H-M   'P 1'
#
loop_
_entity.id
_entity.type
_entity.pdbx_description
1 polymer ?
#
loop_
_entity_poly.entity_id
_entity_poly.type
_entity_poly.pdbx_seq_one_letter_code
_entity_poly.pdbx_strand_id
1 'polypeptide(L)' 'MIAFQASSRSVVRAAYEAALRLGGTGEGGPGLRPEYHANYYGAYFRDTEGNKLCVASHGES' A
#
# COMPACT_ATOMS: atom_id res chain seq x y z
N MET A 1 -8.40 -10.29 -1.22
CA MET A 1 -7.35 -9.26 -1.16
C MET A 1 -6.08 -9.85 -0.59
N ILE A 2 -4.96 -9.49 -1.17
CA ILE A 2 -3.65 -9.94 -0.69
C ILE A 2 -3.00 -8.78 0.06
N ALA A 3 -2.50 -9.03 1.27
CA ALA A 3 -1.85 -8.00 2.06
C ALA A 3 -0.38 -8.33 2.25
N PHE A 4 0.47 -7.34 2.04
CA PHE A 4 1.91 -7.45 2.22
C PHE A 4 2.36 -6.52 3.33
N GLN A 5 3.28 -6.99 4.15
CA GLN A 5 3.86 -6.16 5.20
C GLN A 5 5.18 -5.58 4.71
N ALA A 6 5.30 -4.27 4.75
CA ALA A 6 6.50 -3.57 4.31
C ALA A 6 7.37 -3.22 5.52
N SER A 7 8.68 -3.10 5.27
CA SER A 7 9.62 -2.78 6.34
C SER A 7 9.63 -1.30 6.70
N SER A 8 9.11 -0.43 5.81
CA SER A 8 9.10 1.00 6.06
C SER A 8 8.04 1.67 5.20
N ARG A 9 7.73 2.93 5.52
CA ARG A 9 6.78 3.70 4.73
C ARG A 9 7.28 3.98 3.32
N SER A 10 8.59 4.15 3.16
CA SER A 10 9.15 4.36 1.82
C SER A 10 8.93 3.13 0.93
N VAL A 11 8.98 1.93 1.50
CA VAL A 11 8.69 0.72 0.75
C VAL A 11 7.22 0.69 0.34
N VAL A 12 6.32 1.13 1.22
CA VAL A 12 4.90 1.20 0.86
C VAL A 12 4.70 2.13 -0.34
N ARG A 13 5.29 3.32 -0.29
CA ARG A 13 5.17 4.28 -1.40
C ARG A 13 5.77 3.72 -2.68
N ALA A 14 6.94 3.10 -2.60
CA ALA A 14 7.60 2.54 -3.78
C ALA A 14 6.76 1.44 -4.41
N ALA A 15 6.18 0.57 -3.60
CA ALA A 15 5.34 -0.51 -4.10
C ALA A 15 4.10 0.04 -4.80
N TYR A 16 3.47 1.06 -4.22
CA TYR A 16 2.29 1.67 -4.80
C TYR A 16 2.62 2.30 -6.17
N GLU A 17 3.71 3.08 -6.22
CA GLU A 17 4.10 3.72 -7.46
C GLU A 17 4.48 2.72 -8.54
N ALA A 18 5.17 1.65 -8.15
CA ALA A 18 5.53 0.61 -9.11
C ALA A 18 4.28 -0.06 -9.68
N ALA A 19 3.28 -0.31 -8.84
CA ALA A 19 2.04 -0.92 -9.30
C ALA A 19 1.35 -0.04 -10.33
N LEU A 20 1.30 1.28 -10.08
CA LEU A 20 0.66 2.20 -11.03
C LEU A 20 1.44 2.27 -12.33
N ARG A 21 2.77 2.26 -12.26
CA ARG A 21 3.60 2.29 -13.46
C ARG A 21 3.41 1.05 -14.33
N LEU A 22 3.10 -0.08 -13.71
CA LEU A 22 2.87 -1.32 -14.44
C LEU A 22 1.44 -1.48 -14.95
N GLY A 23 0.63 -0.43 -14.80
CA GLY A 23 -0.73 -0.43 -15.33
C GLY A 23 -1.81 -0.73 -14.31
N GLY A 24 -1.46 -0.83 -13.04
CA GLY A 24 -2.43 -1.04 -11.99
C GLY A 24 -3.24 0.22 -11.68
N THR A 25 -4.25 0.07 -10.86
CA THR A 25 -5.17 1.15 -10.49
C THR A 25 -5.09 1.41 -8.99
N GLY A 26 -4.96 2.69 -8.60
CA GLY A 26 -4.97 3.06 -7.20
C GLY A 26 -6.36 2.97 -6.60
N GLU A 27 -6.45 2.38 -5.40
CA GLU A 27 -7.71 2.27 -4.66
C GLU A 27 -7.66 3.03 -3.35
N GLY A 28 -6.51 3.53 -2.99
CA GLY A 28 -6.30 4.34 -1.78
C GLY A 28 -4.80 4.54 -1.64
N GLY A 29 -4.32 5.75 -1.95
CA GLY A 29 -2.91 6.07 -1.98
C GLY A 29 -2.23 5.88 -0.64
N PRO A 30 -0.88 5.95 -0.63
CA PRO A 30 -0.13 5.80 0.61
C PRO A 30 -0.54 6.85 1.64
N GLY A 31 -0.74 6.42 2.87
CA GLY A 31 -1.12 7.33 3.93
C GLY A 31 -1.37 6.60 5.23
N LEU A 32 -1.46 7.37 6.31
CA LEU A 32 -1.77 6.82 7.60
C LEU A 32 -3.22 6.35 7.64
N ARG A 33 -3.44 5.25 8.34
CA ARG A 33 -4.78 4.69 8.55
C ARG A 33 -5.01 4.57 10.05
N PRO A 34 -5.22 5.70 10.75
CA PRO A 34 -5.32 5.68 12.22
C PRO A 34 -6.51 4.87 12.74
N GLU A 35 -7.50 4.60 11.89
CA GLU A 35 -8.60 3.76 12.28
C GLU A 35 -8.18 2.31 12.58
N TYR A 36 -7.00 1.89 12.11
CA TYR A 36 -6.46 0.57 12.44
C TYR A 36 -5.55 0.66 13.65
N HIS A 37 -4.54 1.52 13.60
CA HIS A 37 -3.74 1.91 14.76
C HIS A 37 -2.87 3.11 14.36
N ALA A 38 -2.25 3.76 15.36
CA ALA A 38 -1.61 5.06 15.18
C ALA A 38 -0.53 5.08 14.12
N ASN A 39 0.22 4.00 13.96
CA ASN A 39 1.36 3.95 13.03
C ASN A 39 1.07 3.12 11.78
N TYR A 40 -0.18 2.79 11.54
CA TYR A 40 -0.53 2.00 10.36
C TYR A 40 -0.47 2.89 9.12
N TYR A 41 0.47 2.62 8.24
CA TYR A 41 0.66 3.37 7.01
C TYR A 41 0.51 2.38 5.85
N GLY A 42 -0.49 2.60 5.02
CA GLY A 42 -0.80 1.62 3.98
C GLY A 42 -1.28 2.23 2.69
N ALA A 43 -1.23 1.41 1.65
CA ALA A 43 -1.73 1.76 0.33
C ALA A 43 -2.50 0.58 -0.23
N TYR A 44 -3.54 0.90 -1.00
CA TYR A 44 -4.39 -0.10 -1.64
C TYR A 44 -4.38 0.15 -3.14
N PHE A 45 -4.28 -0.93 -3.90
CA PHE A 45 -4.28 -0.82 -5.35
C PHE A 45 -4.74 -2.13 -5.97
N ARG A 46 -5.06 -2.10 -7.26
CA ARG A 46 -5.39 -3.29 -8.03
C ARG A 46 -4.32 -3.50 -9.08
N ASP A 47 -3.99 -4.77 -9.34
CA ASP A 47 -3.06 -5.09 -10.41
C ASP A 47 -3.79 -5.05 -11.76
N THR A 48 -3.07 -5.37 -12.83
CA THR A 48 -3.62 -5.33 -14.18
C THR A 48 -4.73 -6.36 -14.40
N GLU A 49 -4.83 -7.36 -13.53
CA GLU A 49 -5.87 -8.38 -13.62
C GLU A 49 -7.03 -8.12 -12.68
N GLY A 50 -7.01 -6.97 -12.01
CA GLY A 50 -8.09 -6.58 -11.11
C GLY A 50 -8.00 -7.14 -9.71
N ASN A 51 -6.91 -7.80 -9.35
CA ASN A 51 -6.71 -8.30 -7.99
C ASN A 51 -6.40 -7.15 -7.04
N LYS A 52 -7.10 -7.10 -5.93
CA LYS A 52 -6.88 -6.05 -4.94
C LYS A 52 -5.73 -6.42 -4.01
N LEU A 53 -4.83 -5.48 -3.83
CA LEU A 53 -3.63 -5.67 -3.04
C LEU A 53 -3.50 -4.56 -2.01
N CYS A 54 -2.87 -4.87 -0.88
CA CYS A 54 -2.61 -3.91 0.18
C CYS A 54 -1.15 -4.07 0.61
N VAL A 55 -0.46 -2.94 0.74
CA VAL A 55 0.89 -2.93 1.28
C VAL A 55 0.89 -1.99 2.47
N ALA A 56 1.37 -2.46 3.61
CA ALA A 56 1.28 -1.68 4.83
C ALA A 56 2.55 -1.80 5.67
N SER A 57 2.86 -0.72 6.37
CA SER A 57 3.93 -0.68 7.36
C SER A 57 3.31 -0.32 8.70
N HIS A 58 3.78 -0.96 9.77
CA HIS A 58 3.28 -0.71 11.11
C HIS A 58 4.24 0.11 11.96
N GLY A 59 5.37 0.53 11.38
CA GLY A 59 6.36 1.34 12.06
C GLY A 59 6.25 2.81 11.66
N GLU A 60 7.17 3.62 12.18
CA GLU A 60 7.16 5.06 11.95
C GLU A 60 7.96 5.49 10.73
N SER A 61 8.71 4.62 10.14
CA SER A 61 9.58 4.99 9.02
C SER A 61 9.20 4.34 7.71
#